data_ca34c59567511ebf5687b3864710e269
#
_entry.id   ca34c59567511ebf5687b3864710e269
#
_cell.length_a   1.000
_cell.length_b   1.000
_cell.length_c   1.000
_cell.angle_alpha   90.00
_cell.angle_beta   90.00
_cell.angle_gamma   90.00
#
_symmetry.space_group_name_H-M   'P 1'
#
loop_
_entity.id
_entity.type
_entity.pdbx_description
1 polymer ?
#
loop_
_entity_poly.entity_id
_entity_poly.type
_entity_poly.pdbx_seq_one_letter_code
_entity_poly.pdbx_strand_id
1 'polypeptide(L)'
;TEGALLLWLHSQGTDYRTIRLQTTTLAELPFSTEHKFMATVVESVARKGQRILYVKGAPEIVFAMCQTADVERREIDQQLAVYQQRAMRTLGFAYQILEPGAPLPIVNHKLQASCLHFIGIAAIADPVRSDVPQAINECMEAGIKVKIVTGDTPGTAREIARQIGLWNDHDTDQS
;
A
#
# COMPACT_ATOMS: atom_id res chain seq x y z
N THR A 1 3.55 -7.69 0.44
CA THR A 1 3.10 -6.42 -0.19
C THR A 1 3.38 -6.43 -1.70
N GLU A 2 4.62 -6.56 -2.15
CA GLU A 2 4.97 -6.56 -3.58
C GLU A 2 4.25 -7.67 -4.36
N GLY A 3 4.27 -8.91 -3.85
CA GLY A 3 3.58 -10.04 -4.48
C GLY A 3 2.07 -9.80 -4.65
N ALA A 4 1.41 -9.18 -3.68
CA ALA A 4 -0.02 -8.85 -3.77
C ALA A 4 -0.31 -7.87 -4.91
N LEU A 5 0.53 -6.85 -5.10
CA LEU A 5 0.41 -5.90 -6.21
C LEU A 5 0.62 -6.57 -7.57
N LEU A 6 1.60 -7.47 -7.67
CA LEU A 6 1.89 -8.19 -8.92
C LEU A 6 0.78 -9.18 -9.27
N LEU A 7 0.21 -9.88 -8.27
CA LEU A 7 -0.95 -10.76 -8.45
C LEU A 7 -2.18 -9.96 -8.87
N TRP A 8 -2.40 -8.80 -8.27
CA TRP A 8 -3.48 -7.90 -8.67
C TRP A 8 -3.32 -7.44 -10.13
N LEU A 9 -2.14 -6.99 -10.55
CA LEU A 9 -1.86 -6.63 -11.93
C LEU A 9 -2.14 -7.79 -12.88
N HIS A 10 -1.71 -9.00 -12.53
CA HIS A 10 -1.97 -10.20 -13.33
C HIS A 10 -3.47 -10.48 -13.45
N SER A 11 -4.25 -10.32 -12.36
CA SER A 11 -5.71 -10.51 -12.39
C SER A 11 -6.43 -9.47 -13.29
N GLN A 12 -5.81 -8.30 -13.50
CA GLN A 12 -6.29 -7.27 -14.43
C GLN A 12 -5.82 -7.51 -15.88
N GLY A 13 -5.25 -8.68 -16.19
CA GLY A 13 -4.76 -9.01 -17.52
C GLY A 13 -3.42 -8.35 -17.90
N THR A 14 -2.71 -7.77 -16.95
CA THR A 14 -1.45 -7.06 -17.19
C THR A 14 -0.27 -7.93 -16.78
N ASP A 15 0.60 -8.29 -17.72
CA ASP A 15 1.88 -8.95 -17.42
C ASP A 15 2.96 -7.91 -17.14
N TYR A 16 3.29 -7.75 -15.85
CA TYR A 16 4.34 -6.84 -15.40
C TYR A 16 5.73 -7.15 -15.99
N ARG A 17 6.00 -8.41 -16.37
CA ARG A 17 7.29 -8.83 -16.95
C ARG A 17 7.50 -8.17 -18.31
N THR A 18 6.46 -8.14 -19.14
CA THR A 18 6.48 -7.46 -20.44
C THR A 18 6.74 -5.96 -20.27
N ILE A 19 6.04 -5.30 -19.34
CA ILE A 19 6.27 -3.87 -19.05
C ILE A 19 7.71 -3.64 -18.60
N ARG A 20 8.21 -4.48 -17.71
CA ARG A 20 9.57 -4.37 -17.17
C ARG A 20 10.65 -4.54 -18.24
N LEU A 21 10.48 -5.48 -19.17
CA LEU A 21 11.41 -5.69 -20.29
C LEU A 21 11.43 -4.52 -21.28
N GLN A 22 10.32 -3.82 -21.42
CA GLN A 22 10.18 -2.67 -22.33
C GLN A 22 10.59 -1.35 -21.69
N THR A 23 10.76 -1.30 -20.38
CA THR A 23 11.00 -0.08 -19.60
C THR A 23 12.47 0.04 -19.23
N THR A 24 13.10 1.16 -19.58
CA THR A 24 14.47 1.47 -19.15
C THR A 24 14.44 2.26 -17.85
N THR A 25 15.05 1.70 -16.81
CA THR A 25 15.26 2.39 -15.52
C THR A 25 16.49 3.28 -15.64
N LEU A 26 16.33 4.58 -15.39
CA LEU A 26 17.38 5.60 -15.47
C LEU A 26 18.01 5.91 -14.11
N ALA A 27 17.22 5.89 -13.05
CA ALA A 27 17.68 6.07 -11.68
C ALA A 27 16.69 5.43 -10.70
N GLU A 28 17.21 5.01 -9.54
CA GLU A 28 16.41 4.42 -8.48
C GLU A 28 16.88 4.90 -7.11
N LEU A 29 15.92 5.21 -6.24
CA LEU A 29 16.09 5.40 -4.81
C LEU A 29 15.39 4.24 -4.11
N PRO A 30 16.13 3.26 -3.57
CA PRO A 30 15.54 2.12 -2.88
C PRO A 30 14.74 2.55 -1.65
N PHE A 31 13.81 1.71 -1.22
CA PHE A 31 13.08 1.93 0.03
C PHE A 31 14.02 1.97 1.22
N SER A 32 13.80 2.93 2.12
CA SER A 32 14.43 2.96 3.43
C SER A 32 13.38 3.18 4.53
N THR A 33 13.66 2.66 5.72
CA THR A 33 12.81 2.87 6.90
C THR A 33 12.81 4.32 7.37
N GLU A 34 13.85 5.08 7.06
CA GLU A 34 13.96 6.50 7.35
C GLU A 34 13.03 7.33 6.50
N HIS A 35 13.05 7.12 5.18
CA HIS A 35 12.24 7.91 4.23
C HIS A 35 10.83 7.34 4.05
N LYS A 36 10.63 6.04 4.28
CA LYS A 36 9.36 5.31 4.12
C LYS A 36 8.78 5.36 2.71
N PHE A 37 9.59 5.61 1.71
CA PHE A 37 9.24 5.55 0.30
C PHE A 37 10.41 5.05 -0.55
N MET A 38 10.10 4.70 -1.80
CA MET A 38 11.07 4.48 -2.88
C MET A 38 10.67 5.31 -4.10
N ALA A 39 11.64 5.60 -4.95
CA ALA A 39 11.42 6.35 -6.17
C ALA A 39 12.20 5.74 -7.34
N THR A 40 11.61 5.75 -8.53
CA THR A 40 12.24 5.21 -9.74
C THR A 40 11.98 6.16 -10.91
N VAL A 41 13.02 6.51 -11.63
CA VAL A 41 12.92 7.26 -12.89
C VAL A 41 13.03 6.27 -14.04
N VAL A 42 12.05 6.29 -14.92
CA VAL A 42 12.01 5.43 -16.11
C VAL A 42 11.85 6.23 -17.39
N GLU A 43 12.29 5.67 -18.50
CA GLU A 43 11.90 6.16 -19.82
C GLU A 43 10.50 5.62 -20.17
N SER A 44 9.61 6.50 -20.63
CA SER A 44 8.24 6.12 -20.97
C SER A 44 8.20 5.18 -22.17
N VAL A 45 7.51 4.05 -22.02
CA VAL A 45 7.27 3.11 -23.12
C VAL A 45 6.35 3.73 -24.19
N ALA A 46 5.36 4.50 -23.76
CA ALA A 46 4.35 5.10 -24.64
C ALA A 46 4.88 6.31 -25.43
N ARG A 47 5.89 7.02 -24.89
CA ARG A 47 6.43 8.25 -25.50
C ARG A 47 7.94 8.23 -25.38
N LYS A 48 8.62 7.81 -26.46
CA LYS A 48 10.09 7.77 -26.53
C LYS A 48 10.72 9.12 -26.16
N GLY A 49 11.70 9.09 -25.27
CA GLY A 49 12.38 10.29 -24.77
C GLY A 49 11.67 11.02 -23.62
N GLN A 50 10.45 10.66 -23.27
CA GLN A 50 9.77 11.17 -22.08
C GLN A 50 10.22 10.37 -20.86
N ARG A 51 10.64 11.07 -19.81
CA ARG A 51 11.04 10.46 -18.54
C ARG A 51 9.95 10.68 -17.49
N ILE A 52 9.71 9.66 -16.70
CA ILE A 52 8.70 9.70 -15.64
C ILE A 52 9.35 9.25 -14.33
N LEU A 53 9.20 10.07 -13.30
CA LEU A 53 9.48 9.69 -11.93
C LEU A 53 8.23 9.05 -11.32
N TYR A 54 8.37 7.85 -10.79
CA TYR A 54 7.36 7.19 -9.95
C TYR A 54 7.83 7.14 -8.51
N VAL A 55 6.91 7.41 -7.58
CA VAL A 55 7.14 7.32 -6.13
C VAL A 55 6.10 6.41 -5.51
N LYS A 56 6.54 5.50 -4.64
CA LYS A 56 5.70 4.58 -3.89
C LYS A 56 6.17 4.51 -2.44
N GLY A 57 5.24 4.58 -1.48
CA GLY A 57 5.60 4.50 -0.06
C GLY A 57 4.43 4.65 0.89
N ALA A 58 4.71 5.06 2.12
CA ALA A 58 3.69 5.38 3.09
C ALA A 58 2.79 6.50 2.54
N PRO A 59 1.45 6.32 2.52
CA PRO A 59 0.54 7.25 1.84
C PRO A 59 0.69 8.68 2.33
N GLU A 60 0.83 8.90 3.63
CA GLU A 60 1.01 10.21 4.24
C GLU A 60 2.29 10.93 3.76
N ILE A 61 3.36 10.17 3.51
CA ILE A 61 4.64 10.70 3.02
C ILE A 61 4.54 11.02 1.52
N VAL A 62 4.02 10.08 0.73
CA VAL A 62 3.87 10.27 -0.73
C VAL A 62 2.93 11.43 -1.01
N PHE A 63 1.83 11.51 -0.27
CA PHE A 63 0.83 12.55 -0.42
C PHE A 63 1.36 13.95 -0.06
N ALA A 64 2.22 14.05 0.96
CA ALA A 64 2.86 15.31 1.33
C ALA A 64 3.78 15.89 0.23
N MET A 65 4.26 15.05 -0.70
CA MET A 65 5.04 15.48 -1.86
C MET A 65 4.18 15.92 -3.05
N CYS A 66 2.86 15.73 -2.99
CA CYS A 66 1.95 15.98 -4.09
C CYS A 66 1.33 17.39 -4.03
N GLN A 67 1.05 17.95 -5.18
CA GLN A 67 0.17 19.13 -5.30
C GLN A 67 -1.29 18.63 -5.27
N THR A 68 -1.99 18.92 -4.19
CA THR A 68 -3.39 18.51 -4.02
C THR A 68 -4.19 19.63 -3.37
N ALA A 69 -5.44 19.75 -3.79
CA ALA A 69 -6.37 20.68 -3.16
C ALA A 69 -6.76 20.18 -1.75
N ASP A 70 -7.09 21.10 -0.83
CA ASP A 70 -7.45 20.78 0.54
C ASP A 70 -8.67 19.85 0.66
N VAL A 71 -9.57 19.90 -0.31
CA VAL A 71 -10.75 19.01 -0.37
C VAL A 71 -10.34 17.57 -0.64
N GLU A 72 -9.52 17.35 -1.66
CA GLU A 72 -8.99 16.02 -2.00
C GLU A 72 -8.16 15.43 -0.85
N ARG A 73 -7.42 16.29 -0.14
CA ARG A 73 -6.67 15.86 1.04
C ARG A 73 -7.55 15.26 2.12
N ARG A 74 -8.66 15.91 2.45
CA ARG A 74 -9.60 15.43 3.46
C ARG A 74 -10.25 14.10 3.08
N GLU A 75 -10.62 13.94 1.80
CA GLU A 75 -11.20 12.71 1.30
C GLU A 75 -10.21 11.53 1.38
N ILE A 76 -8.96 11.77 1.01
CA ILE A 76 -7.90 10.76 1.08
C ILE A 76 -7.59 10.38 2.53
N ASP A 77 -7.50 11.36 3.44
CA ASP A 77 -7.25 11.11 4.87
C ASP A 77 -8.40 10.29 5.49
N GLN A 78 -9.65 10.55 5.11
CA GLN A 78 -10.80 9.75 5.54
C GLN A 78 -10.74 8.31 5.04
N GLN A 79 -10.44 8.11 3.75
CA GLN A 79 -10.28 6.77 3.18
C GLN A 79 -9.12 6.01 3.83
N LEU A 80 -8.00 6.68 4.05
CA LEU A 80 -6.84 6.10 4.72
C LEU A 80 -7.17 5.63 6.13
N ALA A 81 -7.92 6.44 6.89
CA ALA A 81 -8.39 6.08 8.23
C ALA A 81 -9.26 4.80 8.21
N VAL A 82 -10.16 4.68 7.23
CA VAL A 82 -10.99 3.47 7.06
C VAL A 82 -10.14 2.23 6.79
N TYR A 83 -9.13 2.32 5.91
CA TYR A 83 -8.26 1.19 5.62
C TYR A 83 -7.39 0.81 6.83
N GLN A 84 -6.89 1.80 7.57
CA GLN A 84 -6.12 1.57 8.80
C GLN A 84 -6.96 0.92 9.90
N GLN A 85 -8.24 1.35 10.08
CA GLN A 85 -9.17 0.70 11.01
C GLN A 85 -9.42 -0.78 10.67
N ARG A 86 -9.39 -1.13 9.38
CA ARG A 86 -9.49 -2.52 8.89
C ARG A 86 -8.16 -3.26 8.88
N ALA A 87 -7.14 -2.72 9.53
CA ALA A 87 -5.80 -3.31 9.60
C ALA A 87 -5.15 -3.60 8.23
N MET A 88 -5.59 -2.89 7.19
CA MET A 88 -5.01 -3.04 5.86
C MET A 88 -3.66 -2.34 5.77
N ARG A 89 -2.71 -2.97 5.11
CA ARG A 89 -1.45 -2.33 4.74
C ARG A 89 -1.70 -1.41 3.55
N THR A 90 -1.37 -0.13 3.70
CA THR A 90 -1.61 0.88 2.68
C THR A 90 -0.32 1.34 2.02
N LEU A 91 -0.38 1.60 0.71
CA LEU A 91 0.69 2.20 -0.09
C LEU A 91 0.11 3.34 -0.92
N GLY A 92 0.77 4.49 -0.86
CA GLY A 92 0.50 5.61 -1.74
C GLY A 92 1.37 5.56 -2.99
N PHE A 93 0.85 6.05 -4.11
CA PHE A 93 1.53 6.15 -5.39
C PHE A 93 1.41 7.55 -5.96
N ALA A 94 2.50 8.04 -6.52
CA ALA A 94 2.54 9.32 -7.21
C ALA A 94 3.51 9.28 -8.39
N TYR A 95 3.39 10.23 -9.31
CA TYR A 95 4.29 10.36 -10.43
C TYR A 95 4.57 11.83 -10.77
N GLN A 96 5.63 12.06 -11.54
CA GLN A 96 5.93 13.33 -12.17
C GLN A 96 6.52 13.09 -13.56
N ILE A 97 6.00 13.81 -14.55
CA ILE A 97 6.61 13.85 -15.89
C ILE A 97 7.76 14.84 -15.82
N LEU A 98 8.95 14.39 -16.20
CA LEU A 98 10.14 15.23 -16.20
C LEU A 98 10.26 15.97 -17.53
N GLU A 99 10.60 17.26 -17.48
CA GLU A 99 10.87 18.07 -18.65
C GLU A 99 12.04 17.51 -19.47
N PRO A 100 12.01 17.61 -20.80
CA PRO A 100 13.11 17.21 -21.64
C PRO A 100 14.42 17.91 -21.25
N GLY A 101 15.49 17.13 -21.04
CA GLY A 101 16.80 17.67 -20.63
C GLY A 101 16.95 18.03 -19.15
N ALA A 102 15.86 17.99 -18.34
CA ALA A 102 15.97 18.25 -16.90
C ALA A 102 16.93 17.25 -16.22
N PRO A 103 17.67 17.64 -15.17
CA PRO A 103 18.47 16.70 -14.41
C PRO A 103 17.59 15.65 -13.76
N LEU A 104 18.17 14.46 -13.49
CA LEU A 104 17.44 13.42 -12.76
C LEU A 104 17.18 13.89 -11.31
N PRO A 105 15.96 13.68 -10.79
CA PRO A 105 15.59 14.16 -9.46
C PRO A 105 16.13 13.30 -8.31
N ILE A 106 16.88 12.25 -8.59
CA ILE A 106 17.55 11.41 -7.59
C ILE A 106 19.04 11.72 -7.61
N VAL A 107 19.52 12.41 -6.58
CA VAL A 107 20.92 12.86 -6.45
C VAL A 107 21.42 12.48 -5.05
N ASN A 108 22.60 11.83 -4.97
CA ASN A 108 23.24 11.43 -3.70
C ASN A 108 22.28 10.68 -2.76
N HIS A 109 21.54 9.71 -3.27
CA HIS A 109 20.53 8.93 -2.53
C HIS A 109 19.41 9.78 -1.89
N LYS A 110 19.10 10.93 -2.48
CA LYS A 110 17.99 11.80 -2.03
C LYS A 110 17.10 12.14 -3.20
N LEU A 111 15.80 12.18 -2.96
CA LEU A 111 14.82 12.65 -3.92
C LEU A 111 14.74 14.18 -3.83
N GLN A 112 14.96 14.84 -4.96
CA GLN A 112 14.82 16.28 -5.15
C GLN A 112 13.62 16.56 -6.08
N ALA A 113 12.45 16.15 -5.65
CA ALA A 113 11.21 16.37 -6.38
C ALA A 113 10.13 16.91 -5.45
N SER A 114 9.32 17.79 -5.98
CA SER A 114 8.12 18.34 -5.34
C SER A 114 7.01 18.43 -6.38
N CYS A 115 5.79 18.66 -5.93
CA CYS A 115 4.67 18.85 -6.85
C CYS A 115 4.36 17.60 -7.69
N LEU A 116 4.42 16.43 -7.06
CA LEU A 116 4.01 15.17 -7.69
C LEU A 116 2.49 15.15 -7.94
N HIS A 117 2.08 14.36 -8.92
CA HIS A 117 0.68 14.02 -9.14
C HIS A 117 0.34 12.75 -8.36
N PHE A 118 -0.61 12.84 -7.45
CA PHE A 118 -1.08 11.69 -6.71
C PHE A 118 -1.89 10.76 -7.61
N ILE A 119 -1.60 9.44 -7.56
CA ILE A 119 -2.32 8.43 -8.34
C ILE A 119 -3.43 7.80 -7.49
N GLY A 120 -3.11 7.47 -6.22
CA GLY A 120 -4.05 6.80 -5.33
C GLY A 120 -3.37 5.97 -4.26
N ILE A 121 -4.21 5.22 -3.52
CA ILE A 121 -3.81 4.31 -2.45
C ILE A 121 -4.15 2.88 -2.86
N ALA A 122 -3.19 1.96 -2.70
CA ALA A 122 -3.49 0.54 -2.66
C ALA A 122 -3.62 0.09 -1.20
N ALA A 123 -4.77 -0.48 -0.85
CA ALA A 123 -5.02 -1.11 0.44
C ALA A 123 -4.92 -2.63 0.29
N ILE A 124 -4.04 -3.26 1.03
CA ILE A 124 -3.73 -4.68 0.96
C ILE A 124 -4.12 -5.32 2.28
N ALA A 125 -5.07 -6.25 2.22
CA ALA A 125 -5.44 -7.11 3.34
C ALA A 125 -4.81 -8.49 3.16
N ASP A 126 -4.44 -9.10 4.27
CA ASP A 126 -4.13 -10.54 4.31
C ASP A 126 -5.42 -11.25 4.72
N PRO A 127 -6.13 -11.91 3.80
CA PRO A 127 -7.43 -12.48 4.12
C PRO A 127 -7.27 -13.66 5.08
N VAL A 128 -8.17 -13.76 6.02
CA VAL A 128 -8.31 -14.97 6.83
C VAL A 128 -8.60 -16.16 5.90
N ARG A 129 -7.96 -17.29 6.14
CA ARG A 129 -8.24 -18.52 5.37
C ARG A 129 -9.71 -18.92 5.56
N SER A 130 -10.35 -19.35 4.49
CA SER A 130 -11.78 -19.66 4.44
C SER A 130 -12.23 -20.79 5.39
N ASP A 131 -11.30 -21.66 5.77
CA ASP A 131 -11.55 -22.79 6.70
C ASP A 131 -11.48 -22.38 8.18
N VAL A 132 -10.87 -21.25 8.52
CA VAL A 132 -10.65 -20.84 9.92
C VAL A 132 -11.93 -20.48 10.66
N PRO A 133 -12.89 -19.71 10.13
CA PRO A 133 -14.12 -19.38 10.87
C PRO A 133 -14.91 -20.61 11.28
N GLN A 134 -15.00 -21.62 10.40
CA GLN A 134 -15.68 -22.87 10.72
C GLN A 134 -14.93 -23.64 11.81
N ALA A 135 -13.61 -23.79 11.71
CA ALA A 135 -12.80 -24.48 12.72
C ALA A 135 -12.90 -23.82 14.11
N ILE A 136 -12.94 -22.47 14.15
CA ILE A 136 -13.15 -21.72 15.39
C ILE A 136 -14.52 -22.01 16.00
N ASN A 137 -15.57 -22.01 15.18
CA ASN A 137 -16.92 -22.32 15.65
C ASN A 137 -17.01 -23.76 16.23
N GLU A 138 -16.43 -24.73 15.55
CA GLU A 138 -16.35 -26.13 16.04
C GLU A 138 -15.61 -26.21 17.38
N CYS A 139 -14.50 -25.48 17.54
CA CYS A 139 -13.80 -25.40 18.83
C CYS A 139 -14.68 -24.82 19.94
N MET A 140 -15.39 -23.73 19.65
CA MET A 140 -16.27 -23.07 20.63
C MET A 140 -17.44 -23.97 21.04
N GLU A 141 -18.06 -24.66 20.08
CA GLU A 141 -19.15 -25.67 20.35
C GLU A 141 -18.66 -26.83 21.20
N ALA A 142 -17.39 -27.22 21.03
CA ALA A 142 -16.75 -28.25 21.87
C ALA A 142 -16.31 -27.71 23.26
N GLY A 143 -16.60 -26.46 23.60
CA GLY A 143 -16.22 -25.83 24.86
C GLY A 143 -14.73 -25.45 24.97
N ILE A 144 -14.00 -25.43 23.84
CA ILE A 144 -12.59 -25.05 23.78
C ILE A 144 -12.49 -23.54 23.71
N LYS A 145 -11.73 -22.92 24.63
CA LYS A 145 -11.44 -21.51 24.61
C LYS A 145 -10.30 -21.21 23.63
N VAL A 146 -10.63 -20.53 22.54
CA VAL A 146 -9.65 -20.08 21.55
C VAL A 146 -9.11 -18.71 21.94
N LYS A 147 -7.81 -18.47 21.76
CA LYS A 147 -7.14 -17.20 22.03
C LYS A 147 -6.25 -16.81 20.85
N ILE A 148 -6.27 -15.53 20.48
CA ILE A 148 -5.35 -14.98 19.50
C ILE A 148 -4.11 -14.47 20.25
N VAL A 149 -2.92 -14.95 19.82
CA VAL A 149 -1.64 -14.43 20.28
C VAL A 149 -0.92 -13.87 19.06
N THR A 150 -0.71 -12.56 19.03
CA THR A 150 -0.12 -11.87 17.89
C THR A 150 0.76 -10.72 18.36
N GLY A 151 1.76 -10.36 17.54
CA GLY A 151 2.56 -9.14 17.70
C GLY A 151 1.96 -7.92 16.99
N ASP A 152 0.79 -8.06 16.37
CA ASP A 152 0.09 -6.96 15.70
C ASP A 152 -0.54 -5.97 16.68
N THR A 153 -1.01 -4.85 16.12
CA THR A 153 -1.73 -3.85 16.93
C THR A 153 -3.07 -4.41 17.44
N PRO A 154 -3.59 -3.91 18.58
CA PRO A 154 -4.90 -4.32 19.08
C PRO A 154 -6.03 -4.16 18.06
N GLY A 155 -5.98 -3.12 17.20
CA GLY A 155 -6.96 -2.91 16.15
C GLY A 155 -6.94 -4.02 15.09
N THR A 156 -5.75 -4.44 14.66
CA THR A 156 -5.57 -5.58 13.74
C THR A 156 -6.08 -6.87 14.35
N ALA A 157 -5.72 -7.14 15.62
CA ALA A 157 -6.15 -8.35 16.32
C ALA A 157 -7.68 -8.42 16.45
N ARG A 158 -8.35 -7.30 16.78
CA ARG A 158 -9.81 -7.23 16.85
C ARG A 158 -10.48 -7.49 15.51
N GLU A 159 -9.95 -6.90 14.45
CA GLU A 159 -10.52 -7.09 13.10
C GLU A 159 -10.39 -8.56 12.66
N ILE A 160 -9.26 -9.20 12.91
CA ILE A 160 -9.09 -10.63 12.68
C ILE A 160 -10.06 -11.44 13.54
N ALA A 161 -10.18 -11.12 14.83
CA ALA A 161 -11.09 -11.79 15.75
C ALA A 161 -12.55 -11.70 15.29
N ARG A 162 -12.96 -10.54 14.76
CA ARG A 162 -14.29 -10.33 14.17
C ARG A 162 -14.50 -11.22 12.93
N GLN A 163 -13.53 -11.25 12.02
CA GLN A 163 -13.61 -12.05 10.79
C GLN A 163 -13.70 -13.57 11.04
N ILE A 164 -13.12 -14.05 12.13
CA ILE A 164 -13.14 -15.46 12.50
C ILE A 164 -14.25 -15.83 13.51
N GLY A 165 -15.08 -14.87 13.91
CA GLY A 165 -16.21 -15.08 14.81
C GLY A 165 -15.85 -15.14 16.31
N LEU A 166 -14.63 -14.77 16.69
CA LEU A 166 -14.19 -14.71 18.11
C LEU A 166 -14.54 -13.39 18.81
N TRP A 167 -14.88 -12.33 18.07
CA TRP A 167 -15.19 -11.03 18.60
C TRP A 167 -16.50 -10.49 18.02
N ASN A 168 -17.37 -10.01 18.88
CA ASN A 168 -18.61 -9.33 18.51
C ASN A 168 -18.59 -7.89 19.00
N ASP A 169 -19.40 -6.99 18.40
CA ASP A 169 -19.43 -5.58 18.74
C ASP A 169 -19.92 -5.28 20.18
N HIS A 170 -20.44 -6.30 20.87
CA HIS A 170 -20.84 -6.22 22.27
C HIS A 170 -19.74 -6.65 23.26
N ASP A 171 -18.64 -7.19 22.76
CA ASP A 171 -17.52 -7.60 23.60
C ASP A 171 -16.70 -6.39 24.03
N THR A 172 -16.20 -6.44 25.27
CA THR A 172 -15.35 -5.39 25.82
C THR A 172 -13.89 -5.85 25.85
N ASP A 173 -12.93 -4.91 25.96
CA ASP A 173 -11.49 -5.21 26.03
C ASP A 173 -11.09 -6.09 27.24
N GLN A 174 -12.04 -6.48 28.08
CA GLN A 174 -11.86 -7.36 29.26
C GLN A 174 -12.47 -8.74 29.06
N SER A 175 -13.04 -9.02 27.89
CA SER A 175 -13.73 -10.28 27.57
C SER A 175 -12.76 -11.37 27.12
#